data_856861697255f2790d2dfbc33e361fa5
#
_entry.id   856861697255f2790d2dfbc33e361fa5
#
_cell.length_a   1.000
_cell.length_b   1.000
_cell.length_c   1.000
_cell.angle_alpha   90.00
_cell.angle_beta   90.00
_cell.angle_gamma   90.00
#
_symmetry.space_group_name_H-M   'P 1'
#
loop_
_entity.id
_entity.type
_entity.pdbx_description
1 polymer ?
#
loop_
_entity_poly.entity_id
_entity_poly.type
_entity_poly.pdbx_seq_one_letter_code
_entity_poly.pdbx_strand_id
1 'polypeptide(L)'
;MKTIYKSKYYKIVCVLRWLWLKIRFGSKFHCPKPSMIGKRCGIYIFKNGKIKAKARIIVNDDVMLYAKGTLQIGAQFGINQYSRIVAHEQITIGDNVTIGQFVSILDHDHQYEMNDEQLQLNGYITAPVAIGNNVWIADKCTILKGVTIGDNVVLGANTLVHKDVPSNVVIGGSPFKILKQLT
;
A
#
# COMPACT_ATOMS: atom_id res chain seq x y z
N MET A 1 -9.84 -9.53 13.61
CA MET A 1 -9.44 -8.36 14.45
C MET A 1 -10.68 -7.52 14.74
N LYS A 2 -11.19 -7.50 15.99
CA LYS A 2 -12.34 -6.65 16.35
C LYS A 2 -11.87 -5.19 16.23
N THR A 3 -12.44 -4.48 15.26
CA THR A 3 -12.21 -3.04 15.05
C THR A 3 -12.46 -2.32 16.38
N ILE A 4 -11.46 -1.62 16.89
CA ILE A 4 -11.62 -0.68 18.01
C ILE A 4 -12.86 0.16 17.71
N TYR A 5 -13.82 0.18 18.61
CA TYR A 5 -15.11 0.85 18.46
C TYR A 5 -14.91 2.35 18.26
N LYS A 6 -14.65 2.75 17.02
CA LYS A 6 -14.70 4.16 16.66
C LYS A 6 -16.16 4.59 16.65
N SER A 7 -16.48 5.72 17.27
CA SER A 7 -17.83 6.22 17.46
C SER A 7 -18.60 6.29 16.12
N LYS A 8 -19.95 6.28 16.17
CA LYS A 8 -20.80 6.49 14.97
C LYS A 8 -20.41 7.76 14.22
N TYR A 9 -20.11 8.83 14.97
CA TYR A 9 -19.63 10.10 14.42
C TYR A 9 -18.33 9.93 13.61
N TYR A 10 -17.33 9.20 14.12
CA TYR A 10 -16.10 8.94 13.39
C TYR A 10 -16.35 8.22 12.05
N LYS A 11 -17.23 7.23 12.03
CA LYS A 11 -17.59 6.49 10.80
C LYS A 11 -18.24 7.42 9.77
N ILE A 12 -19.15 8.29 10.19
CA ILE A 12 -19.80 9.29 9.33
C ILE A 12 -18.74 10.20 8.70
N VAL A 13 -17.83 10.75 9.50
CA VAL A 13 -16.78 11.64 9.01
C VAL A 13 -15.84 10.93 8.02
N CYS A 14 -15.52 9.64 8.24
CA CYS A 14 -14.73 8.86 7.29
C CYS A 14 -15.44 8.69 5.95
N VAL A 15 -16.74 8.44 5.95
CA VAL A 15 -17.54 8.32 4.71
C VAL A 15 -17.65 9.67 4.00
N LEU A 16 -17.81 10.77 4.74
CA LEU A 16 -17.81 12.12 4.13
C LEU A 16 -16.48 12.43 3.45
N ARG A 17 -15.34 12.03 4.02
CA ARG A 17 -14.03 12.16 3.37
C ARG A 17 -13.94 11.34 2.10
N TRP A 18 -14.43 10.08 2.10
CA TRP A 18 -14.50 9.27 0.91
C TRP A 18 -15.33 9.95 -0.20
N LEU A 19 -16.50 10.51 0.13
CA LEU A 19 -17.35 11.24 -0.81
C LEU A 19 -16.62 12.46 -1.38
N TRP A 20 -15.96 13.24 -0.51
CA TRP A 20 -15.15 14.38 -0.92
C TRP A 20 -14.03 14.00 -1.88
N LEU A 21 -13.32 12.87 -1.63
CA LEU A 21 -12.29 12.36 -2.54
C LEU A 21 -12.87 12.00 -3.92
N LYS A 22 -14.06 11.40 -3.97
CA LYS A 22 -14.75 11.12 -5.23
C LYS A 22 -15.07 12.39 -6.01
N ILE A 23 -15.55 13.42 -5.34
CA ILE A 23 -15.84 14.72 -5.96
C ILE A 23 -14.54 15.37 -6.44
N ARG A 24 -13.50 15.40 -5.59
CA ARG A 24 -12.22 16.05 -5.90
C ARG A 24 -11.47 15.40 -7.07
N PHE A 25 -11.44 14.08 -7.14
CA PHE A 25 -10.63 13.34 -8.10
C PHE A 25 -11.44 12.71 -9.26
N GLY A 26 -12.77 12.69 -9.16
CA GLY A 26 -13.64 12.16 -10.21
C GLY A 26 -13.29 10.70 -10.57
N SER A 27 -13.12 10.44 -11.86
CA SER A 27 -12.81 9.11 -12.41
C SER A 27 -11.43 8.56 -11.99
N LYS A 28 -10.52 9.41 -11.51
CA LYS A 28 -9.19 8.98 -11.03
C LYS A 28 -9.23 8.25 -9.67
N PHE A 29 -10.28 8.49 -8.88
CA PHE A 29 -10.52 7.80 -7.61
C PHE A 29 -11.76 6.91 -7.73
N HIS A 30 -11.55 5.69 -8.23
CA HIS A 30 -12.63 4.70 -8.34
C HIS A 30 -12.68 3.84 -7.09
N CYS A 31 -13.70 4.04 -6.25
CA CYS A 31 -14.00 3.23 -5.09
C CYS A 31 -15.53 3.10 -5.00
N PRO A 32 -16.12 1.94 -5.42
CA PRO A 32 -17.55 1.82 -5.70
C PRO A 32 -18.42 1.85 -4.43
N LYS A 33 -17.86 1.52 -3.27
CA LYS A 33 -18.61 1.45 -2.01
C LYS A 33 -18.10 2.48 -1.00
N PRO A 34 -18.98 3.01 -0.13
CA PRO A 34 -18.58 3.89 0.96
C PRO A 34 -17.46 3.29 1.80
N SER A 35 -16.34 4.00 1.85
CA SER A 35 -15.10 3.54 2.45
C SER A 35 -14.75 4.33 3.70
N MET A 36 -13.97 3.75 4.59
CA MET A 36 -13.48 4.43 5.77
C MET A 36 -12.14 5.09 5.47
N ILE A 37 -12.13 6.41 5.36
CA ILE A 37 -10.91 7.21 5.20
C ILE A 37 -10.66 7.97 6.50
N GLY A 38 -9.60 7.61 7.17
CA GLY A 38 -9.20 8.14 8.48
C GLY A 38 -8.82 9.62 8.47
N LYS A 39 -8.44 10.14 9.65
CA LYS A 39 -7.98 11.53 9.81
C LYS A 39 -6.57 11.69 9.23
N ARG A 40 -6.24 12.89 8.78
CA ARG A 40 -4.89 13.28 8.31
C ARG A 40 -4.32 12.35 7.23
N CYS A 41 -5.18 11.63 6.48
CA CYS A 41 -4.73 10.84 5.35
C CYS A 41 -4.30 11.73 4.19
N GLY A 42 -3.10 11.50 3.67
CA GLY A 42 -2.59 12.12 2.45
C GLY A 42 -3.00 11.30 1.22
N ILE A 43 -4.03 11.72 0.50
CA ILE A 43 -4.42 11.08 -0.75
C ILE A 43 -4.03 11.99 -1.91
N TYR A 44 -3.01 11.58 -2.69
CA TYR A 44 -2.45 12.34 -3.79
C TYR A 44 -2.61 11.57 -5.11
N ILE A 45 -3.34 12.15 -6.05
CA ILE A 45 -3.53 11.56 -7.38
C ILE A 45 -3.14 12.59 -8.43
N PHE A 46 -2.05 12.32 -9.15
CA PHE A 46 -1.48 13.24 -10.14
C PHE A 46 -2.18 13.14 -11.51
N LYS A 47 -1.68 13.89 -12.50
CA LYS A 47 -2.35 14.04 -13.81
C LYS A 47 -2.69 12.67 -14.44
N ASN A 48 -1.75 11.74 -14.44
CA ASN A 48 -1.92 10.40 -15.04
C ASN A 48 -2.23 9.32 -13.99
N GLY A 49 -2.25 9.71 -12.71
CA GLY A 49 -2.45 8.79 -11.60
C GLY A 49 -3.89 8.31 -11.47
N LYS A 50 -4.04 7.09 -10.93
CA LYS A 50 -5.35 6.49 -10.62
C LYS A 50 -5.27 5.64 -9.37
N ILE A 51 -6.29 5.72 -8.53
CA ILE A 51 -6.52 4.77 -7.43
C ILE A 51 -7.82 4.05 -7.73
N LYS A 52 -7.76 2.72 -7.89
CA LYS A 52 -8.90 1.88 -8.22
C LYS A 52 -9.09 0.83 -7.15
N ALA A 53 -10.19 0.87 -6.41
CA ALA A 53 -10.56 -0.17 -5.46
C ALA A 53 -11.72 -1.01 -6.01
N LYS A 54 -11.63 -2.33 -5.87
CA LYS A 54 -12.68 -3.30 -6.27
C LYS A 54 -13.91 -3.19 -5.38
N ALA A 55 -13.71 -2.88 -4.10
CA ALA A 55 -14.75 -2.81 -3.10
C ALA A 55 -14.46 -1.71 -2.06
N ARG A 56 -15.17 -1.76 -0.92
CA ARG A 56 -14.88 -0.90 0.23
C ARG A 56 -13.46 -1.11 0.73
N ILE A 57 -12.75 -0.01 1.03
CA ILE A 57 -11.43 -0.01 1.66
C ILE A 57 -11.48 0.62 3.06
N ILE A 58 -10.57 0.20 3.92
CA ILE A 58 -10.34 0.79 5.24
C ILE A 58 -8.94 1.39 5.25
N VAL A 59 -8.89 2.71 5.29
CA VAL A 59 -7.64 3.48 5.39
C VAL A 59 -7.68 4.17 6.75
N ASN A 60 -6.83 3.74 7.67
CA ASN A 60 -6.77 4.32 9.02
C ASN A 60 -6.10 5.70 9.02
N ASP A 61 -6.03 6.34 10.20
CA ASP A 61 -5.50 7.70 10.33
C ASP A 61 -4.03 7.78 9.88
N ASP A 62 -3.59 8.95 9.38
CA ASP A 62 -2.20 9.25 9.02
C ASP A 62 -1.59 8.34 7.92
N VAL A 63 -2.40 7.72 7.10
CA VAL A 63 -1.95 6.91 5.95
C VAL A 63 -1.74 7.81 4.74
N MET A 64 -0.70 7.51 3.95
CA MET A 64 -0.46 8.16 2.67
C MET A 64 -0.67 7.20 1.50
N LEU A 65 -1.54 7.57 0.55
CA LEU A 65 -1.69 6.93 -0.74
C LEU A 65 -1.32 7.93 -1.83
N TYR A 66 -0.28 7.62 -2.60
CA TYR A 66 0.28 8.50 -3.61
C TYR A 66 0.29 7.79 -4.96
N ALA A 67 -0.32 8.35 -5.98
CA ALA A 67 -0.42 7.77 -7.31
C ALA A 67 -0.04 8.77 -8.40
N LYS A 68 1.16 8.61 -8.97
CA LYS A 68 1.53 9.15 -10.29
C LYS A 68 1.09 8.18 -11.39
N GLY A 69 1.22 6.89 -11.13
CA GLY A 69 0.76 5.76 -11.92
C GLY A 69 -0.55 5.17 -11.38
N THR A 70 -0.67 3.85 -11.39
CA THR A 70 -1.89 3.15 -11.01
C THR A 70 -1.71 2.38 -9.71
N LEU A 71 -2.56 2.67 -8.70
CA LEU A 71 -2.74 1.85 -7.51
C LEU A 71 -4.06 1.08 -7.63
N GLN A 72 -3.97 -0.25 -7.76
CA GLN A 72 -5.12 -1.16 -7.77
C GLN A 72 -5.24 -1.86 -6.44
N ILE A 73 -6.45 -1.90 -5.88
CA ILE A 73 -6.74 -2.47 -4.56
C ILE A 73 -7.92 -3.43 -4.68
N GLY A 74 -7.73 -4.65 -4.23
CA GLY A 74 -8.75 -5.69 -4.17
C GLY A 74 -9.83 -5.44 -3.12
N ALA A 75 -10.64 -6.46 -2.87
CA ALA A 75 -11.67 -6.44 -1.84
C ALA A 75 -11.08 -6.74 -0.46
N GLN A 76 -11.81 -6.37 0.62
CA GLN A 76 -11.41 -6.64 2.02
C GLN A 76 -10.02 -6.09 2.38
N PHE A 77 -9.70 -4.90 1.87
CA PHE A 77 -8.43 -4.22 2.11
C PHE A 77 -8.47 -3.34 3.36
N GLY A 78 -7.41 -3.43 4.16
CA GLY A 78 -7.18 -2.56 5.31
C GLY A 78 -5.72 -2.14 5.44
N ILE A 79 -5.48 -0.85 5.73
CA ILE A 79 -4.15 -0.30 5.98
C ILE A 79 -4.16 0.53 7.26
N ASN A 80 -3.17 0.28 8.12
CA ASN A 80 -3.05 0.91 9.43
C ASN A 80 -2.17 2.18 9.38
N GLN A 81 -2.18 2.89 10.52
CA GLN A 81 -1.62 4.24 10.68
C GLN A 81 -0.15 4.32 10.28
N TYR A 82 0.24 5.50 9.81
CA TYR A 82 1.62 5.86 9.44
C TYR A 82 2.22 5.02 8.31
N SER A 83 1.38 4.24 7.61
CA SER A 83 1.81 3.46 6.44
C SER A 83 1.63 4.25 5.16
N ARG A 84 2.43 3.91 4.15
CA ARG A 84 2.38 4.58 2.84
C ARG A 84 2.45 3.60 1.69
N ILE A 85 1.72 3.93 0.63
CA ILE A 85 1.79 3.27 -0.67
C ILE A 85 2.07 4.36 -1.70
N VAL A 86 3.19 4.24 -2.42
CA VAL A 86 3.62 5.23 -3.40
C VAL A 86 3.79 4.56 -4.76
N ALA A 87 2.82 4.76 -5.64
CA ALA A 87 2.79 4.18 -6.99
C ALA A 87 3.21 5.24 -8.02
N HIS A 88 4.42 5.12 -8.54
CA HIS A 88 4.91 5.92 -9.68
C HIS A 88 4.53 5.27 -11.01
N GLU A 89 4.53 3.95 -11.09
CA GLU A 89 4.16 3.17 -12.25
C GLU A 89 2.90 2.34 -11.97
N GLN A 90 3.04 1.25 -11.20
CA GLN A 90 1.93 0.37 -10.86
C GLN A 90 2.16 -0.41 -9.57
N ILE A 91 1.19 -0.33 -8.66
CA ILE A 91 1.09 -1.23 -7.50
C ILE A 91 -0.27 -1.92 -7.56
N THR A 92 -0.25 -3.26 -7.55
CA THR A 92 -1.46 -4.10 -7.52
C THR A 92 -1.52 -4.86 -6.20
N ILE A 93 -2.66 -4.79 -5.52
CA ILE A 93 -2.92 -5.46 -4.25
C ILE A 93 -4.18 -6.31 -4.41
N GLY A 94 -4.07 -7.59 -4.10
CA GLY A 94 -5.15 -8.57 -4.21
C GLY A 94 -6.25 -8.41 -3.15
N ASP A 95 -7.10 -9.42 -3.07
CA ASP A 95 -8.22 -9.48 -2.13
C ASP A 95 -7.73 -9.94 -0.74
N ASN A 96 -8.41 -9.49 0.32
CA ASN A 96 -8.13 -9.87 1.72
C ASN A 96 -6.68 -9.55 2.16
N VAL A 97 -6.25 -8.31 1.92
CA VAL A 97 -4.91 -7.84 2.32
C VAL A 97 -5.02 -6.89 3.50
N THR A 98 -4.27 -7.19 4.56
CA THR A 98 -4.17 -6.34 5.75
C THR A 98 -2.74 -5.85 5.94
N ILE A 99 -2.58 -4.53 6.07
CA ILE A 99 -1.30 -3.85 6.23
C ILE A 99 -1.22 -3.24 7.62
N GLY A 100 -0.15 -3.55 8.33
CA GLY A 100 0.19 -3.05 9.67
C GLY A 100 0.51 -1.56 9.69
N GLN A 101 1.13 -1.11 10.78
CA GLN A 101 1.57 0.26 10.95
C GLN A 101 2.99 0.48 10.40
N PHE A 102 3.30 1.72 10.00
CA PHE A 102 4.64 2.13 9.52
C PHE A 102 5.16 1.30 8.34
N VAL A 103 4.27 0.74 7.53
CA VAL A 103 4.63 -0.02 6.33
C VAL A 103 4.88 0.91 5.16
N SER A 104 5.91 0.63 4.36
CA SER A 104 6.20 1.34 3.11
C SER A 104 6.14 0.38 1.93
N ILE A 105 5.31 0.69 0.91
CA ILE A 105 5.25 -0.05 -0.36
C ILE A 105 5.58 0.93 -1.47
N LEU A 106 6.67 0.66 -2.19
CA LEU A 106 7.26 1.57 -3.18
C LEU A 106 7.56 0.81 -4.46
N ASP A 107 7.12 1.33 -5.61
CA ASP A 107 7.42 0.77 -6.94
C ASP A 107 8.54 1.54 -7.67
N HIS A 108 9.31 2.32 -6.92
CA HIS A 108 10.35 3.18 -7.49
C HIS A 108 11.53 3.37 -6.53
N ASP A 109 12.68 3.70 -7.10
CA ASP A 109 13.83 4.28 -6.43
C ASP A 109 14.24 5.56 -7.14
N HIS A 110 15.03 6.40 -6.49
CA HIS A 110 15.69 7.51 -7.15
C HIS A 110 16.82 6.98 -8.03
N GLN A 111 16.86 7.45 -9.27
CA GLN A 111 18.06 7.29 -10.11
C GLN A 111 19.11 8.28 -9.62
N TYR A 112 20.32 7.80 -9.46
CA TYR A 112 21.45 8.61 -9.02
C TYR A 112 22.68 8.31 -9.86
N GLU A 113 23.53 9.31 -10.01
CA GLU A 113 24.83 9.21 -10.67
C GLU A 113 25.86 10.09 -9.97
N MET A 114 27.13 9.77 -10.17
CA MET A 114 28.25 10.63 -9.75
C MET A 114 28.64 11.53 -10.91
N ASN A 115 28.62 12.82 -10.69
CA ASN A 115 29.09 13.82 -11.64
C ASN A 115 30.01 14.80 -10.91
N ASP A 116 31.26 14.91 -11.38
CA ASP A 116 32.31 15.75 -10.76
C ASP A 116 32.38 15.59 -9.23
N GLU A 117 32.48 14.34 -8.76
CA GLU A 117 32.54 13.95 -7.35
C GLU A 117 31.28 14.31 -6.53
N GLN A 118 30.20 14.73 -7.17
CA GLN A 118 28.92 15.04 -6.53
C GLN A 118 27.85 14.02 -6.89
N LEU A 119 27.12 13.51 -5.88
CA LEU A 119 25.97 12.68 -6.10
C LEU A 119 24.78 13.51 -6.61
N GLN A 120 24.28 13.17 -7.79
CA GLN A 120 23.10 13.80 -8.38
C GLN A 120 21.93 12.81 -8.46
N LEU A 121 20.72 13.29 -8.17
CA LEU A 121 19.49 12.53 -8.29
C LEU A 121 18.76 12.92 -9.59
N ASN A 122 18.69 11.99 -10.54
CA ASN A 122 18.16 12.21 -11.89
C ASN A 122 16.88 11.43 -12.17
N GLY A 123 15.80 11.73 -11.43
CA GLY A 123 14.50 11.11 -11.66
C GLY A 123 14.29 9.80 -10.87
N TYR A 124 13.58 8.86 -11.48
CA TYR A 124 13.16 7.62 -10.83
C TYR A 124 13.36 6.42 -11.74
N ILE A 125 13.75 5.30 -11.15
CA ILE A 125 13.69 3.98 -11.78
C ILE A 125 12.48 3.27 -11.18
N THR A 126 11.54 2.86 -12.01
CA THR A 126 10.30 2.19 -11.59
C THR A 126 10.34 0.71 -11.94
N ALA A 127 9.65 -0.10 -11.14
CA ALA A 127 9.29 -1.48 -11.48
C ALA A 127 8.04 -1.86 -10.68
N PRO A 128 7.00 -2.41 -11.35
CA PRO A 128 5.73 -2.71 -10.72
C PRO A 128 5.85 -3.60 -9.49
N VAL A 129 4.97 -3.38 -8.50
CA VAL A 129 4.82 -4.24 -7.32
C VAL A 129 3.48 -4.96 -7.40
N ALA A 130 3.50 -6.28 -7.18
CA ALA A 130 2.31 -7.10 -7.10
C ALA A 130 2.21 -7.81 -5.74
N ILE A 131 1.06 -7.69 -5.08
CA ILE A 131 0.75 -8.37 -3.83
C ILE A 131 -0.49 -9.23 -4.06
N GLY A 132 -0.37 -10.53 -3.82
CA GLY A 132 -1.42 -11.52 -4.01
C GLY A 132 -2.56 -11.40 -3.00
N ASN A 133 -3.36 -12.46 -2.92
CA ASN A 133 -4.52 -12.54 -2.06
C ASN A 133 -4.18 -13.11 -0.67
N ASN A 134 -5.00 -12.82 0.34
CA ASN A 134 -4.82 -13.34 1.70
C ASN A 134 -3.42 -13.02 2.27
N VAL A 135 -2.96 -11.79 2.13
CA VAL A 135 -1.64 -11.36 2.59
C VAL A 135 -1.76 -10.51 3.85
N TRP A 136 -0.99 -10.87 4.86
CA TRP A 136 -0.82 -10.05 6.07
C TRP A 136 0.59 -9.49 6.12
N ILE A 137 0.70 -8.17 6.05
CA ILE A 137 1.94 -7.41 6.18
C ILE A 137 1.97 -6.82 7.58
N ALA A 138 2.85 -7.33 8.45
CA ALA A 138 2.99 -6.81 9.81
C ALA A 138 3.69 -5.43 9.84
N ASP A 139 3.82 -4.86 11.03
CA ASP A 139 4.30 -3.50 11.22
C ASP A 139 5.75 -3.31 10.73
N LYS A 140 6.05 -2.09 10.25
CA LYS A 140 7.39 -1.64 9.85
C LYS A 140 8.01 -2.45 8.71
N CYS A 141 7.21 -3.13 7.90
CA CYS A 141 7.71 -3.77 6.69
C CYS A 141 7.99 -2.75 5.59
N THR A 142 9.00 -3.04 4.76
CA THR A 142 9.28 -2.26 3.55
C THR A 142 9.27 -3.20 2.36
N ILE A 143 8.46 -2.88 1.33
CA ILE A 143 8.38 -3.62 0.07
C ILE A 143 8.94 -2.72 -1.02
N LEU A 144 9.99 -3.20 -1.69
CA LEU A 144 10.70 -2.46 -2.73
C LEU A 144 10.11 -2.73 -4.11
N LYS A 145 10.52 -1.88 -5.06
CA LYS A 145 10.10 -1.97 -6.46
C LYS A 145 10.42 -3.33 -7.08
N GLY A 146 9.59 -3.76 -8.02
CA GLY A 146 9.75 -4.98 -8.80
C GLY A 146 9.39 -6.27 -8.06
N VAL A 147 8.93 -6.19 -6.81
CA VAL A 147 8.62 -7.37 -5.99
C VAL A 147 7.23 -7.91 -6.29
N THR A 148 7.16 -9.23 -6.44
CA THR A 148 5.90 -10.00 -6.45
C THR A 148 5.78 -10.81 -5.16
N ILE A 149 4.68 -10.62 -4.41
CA ILE A 149 4.32 -11.41 -3.24
C ILE A 149 3.15 -12.32 -3.64
N GLY A 150 3.31 -13.63 -3.48
CA GLY A 150 2.28 -14.62 -3.78
C GLY A 150 1.09 -14.58 -2.83
N ASP A 151 0.18 -15.52 -3.01
CA ASP A 151 -1.01 -15.66 -2.16
C ASP A 151 -0.70 -16.34 -0.82
N ASN A 152 -1.53 -16.09 0.20
CA ASN A 152 -1.43 -16.72 1.52
C ASN A 152 -0.05 -16.48 2.17
N VAL A 153 0.40 -15.24 2.20
CA VAL A 153 1.71 -14.86 2.75
C VAL A 153 1.56 -14.03 4.02
N VAL A 154 2.39 -14.31 5.00
CA VAL A 154 2.57 -13.47 6.20
C VAL A 154 3.98 -12.88 6.20
N LEU A 155 4.07 -11.55 6.23
CA LEU A 155 5.31 -10.83 6.46
C LEU A 155 5.43 -10.49 7.94
N GLY A 156 6.42 -11.04 8.61
CA GLY A 156 6.76 -10.69 10.00
C GLY A 156 7.18 -9.21 10.12
N ALA A 157 7.04 -8.65 11.30
CA ALA A 157 7.40 -7.25 11.53
C ALA A 157 8.87 -6.94 11.20
N ASN A 158 9.16 -5.70 10.78
CA ASN A 158 10.48 -5.22 10.38
C ASN A 158 11.12 -5.97 9.19
N THR A 159 10.30 -6.58 8.33
CA THR A 159 10.80 -7.32 7.15
C THR A 159 11.07 -6.37 5.99
N LEU A 160 12.27 -6.48 5.41
CA LEU A 160 12.61 -5.86 4.13
C LEU A 160 12.40 -6.87 3.00
N VAL A 161 11.46 -6.59 2.10
CA VAL A 161 11.14 -7.42 0.93
C VAL A 161 11.77 -6.77 -0.30
N HIS A 162 12.85 -7.38 -0.80
CA HIS A 162 13.66 -6.87 -1.92
C HIS A 162 13.74 -7.84 -3.11
N LYS A 163 13.05 -8.98 -3.01
CA LYS A 163 12.89 -10.02 -4.05
C LYS A 163 11.55 -10.72 -3.88
N ASP A 164 11.16 -11.50 -4.86
CA ASP A 164 9.87 -12.20 -4.88
C ASP A 164 9.70 -13.15 -3.71
N VAL A 165 8.44 -13.24 -3.26
CA VAL A 165 8.02 -14.12 -2.16
C VAL A 165 7.03 -15.15 -2.71
N PRO A 166 7.32 -16.46 -2.60
CA PRO A 166 6.41 -17.50 -3.06
C PRO A 166 5.12 -17.52 -2.20
N SER A 167 4.08 -18.17 -2.74
CA SER A 167 2.82 -18.35 -2.01
C SER A 167 2.98 -19.31 -0.81
N ASN A 168 2.04 -19.22 0.14
CA ASN A 168 1.88 -20.13 1.27
C ASN A 168 3.09 -20.13 2.23
N VAL A 169 3.64 -18.96 2.55
CA VAL A 169 4.80 -18.85 3.45
C VAL A 169 4.63 -17.77 4.51
N VAL A 170 5.36 -17.93 5.60
CA VAL A 170 5.68 -16.87 6.55
C VAL A 170 7.13 -16.48 6.32
N ILE A 171 7.38 -15.19 6.11
CA ILE A 171 8.74 -14.65 5.98
C ILE A 171 9.04 -13.64 7.08
N GLY A 172 10.32 -13.40 7.35
CA GLY A 172 10.75 -12.40 8.32
C GLY A 172 12.23 -12.06 8.24
N GLY A 173 12.60 -10.89 8.74
CA GLY A 173 13.97 -10.43 8.85
C GLY A 173 14.44 -9.50 7.72
N SER A 174 15.69 -9.04 7.84
CA SER A 174 16.37 -8.19 6.84
C SER A 174 17.84 -8.64 6.70
N PRO A 175 18.23 -9.29 5.58
CA PRO A 175 17.37 -9.76 4.50
C PRO A 175 16.36 -10.82 4.99
N PHE A 176 15.20 -10.93 4.32
CA PHE A 176 14.18 -11.87 4.76
C PHE A 176 14.56 -13.33 4.47
N LYS A 177 14.04 -14.20 5.32
CA LYS A 177 14.09 -15.67 5.16
C LYS A 177 12.68 -16.24 5.27
N ILE A 178 12.44 -17.39 4.65
CA ILE A 178 11.23 -18.17 4.87
C ILE A 178 11.36 -18.81 6.25
N LEU A 179 10.42 -18.45 7.13
CA LEU A 179 10.35 -18.93 8.51
C LEU A 179 9.49 -20.19 8.64
N LYS A 180 8.44 -20.28 7.78
CA LYS A 180 7.47 -21.37 7.84
C LYS A 180 6.77 -21.52 6.48
N GLN A 181 6.46 -22.75 6.09
CA GLN A 181 5.51 -23.09 5.04
C GLN A 181 4.11 -23.18 5.67
N LEU A 182 3.11 -22.62 4.98
CA LEU A 182 1.70 -22.73 5.36
C LEU A 182 1.08 -23.88 4.56
N THR A 183 0.58 -24.84 5.27
CA THR A 183 -0.12 -26.03 4.70
C THR A 183 -1.62 -25.85 4.76
#